data_f8de108ab182d56a10968666aad9f6c1
#
_entry.id   f8de108ab182d56a10968666aad9f6c1
#
_cell.length_a   1.000
_cell.length_b   1.000
_cell.length_c   1.000
_cell.angle_alpha   90.00
_cell.angle_beta   90.00
_cell.angle_gamma   90.00
#
_symmetry.space_group_name_H-M   'P 1'
#
loop_
_entity.id
_entity.type
_entity.pdbx_description
1 polymer ?
#
loop_
_entity_poly.entity_id
_entity_poly.type
_entity_poly.pdbx_seq_one_letter_code
_entity_poly.pdbx_strand_id
1 'polypeptide(L)'
;ELGEALIINPNDTSEIVDAIKTALEMPEDEQVRRNQAMQTRLERYDVIKWGQDFMGKLHSIKQQQEKFSAKLLDAATREKMIRDYDTSRSRILFLDYDGTLSPFKARPETAVPEKTLLAVLNALSEDPRNNLVIISGRNRSLLQDWFGALNLGIVAEHGAWIRQRGKDWVPTIKVESNWKEKVRPTLRGYEDRLPGSLLEEKEFSLVWHFRAADPELAYVRSKELADELSYFTENTDLQVLQGSKSIEVRNVGINKGMAAKLLLAETNFDFVLAMGDDWADEDLFEAIPDQAYSIKVGLAKSYARFNLRNHREVIQLLTDLYKTGKS
;
A
#
# COMPACT_ATOMS: atom_id res chain seq x y z
N GLU A 1 19.31 -23.72 6.19
CA GLU A 1 18.98 -24.70 5.14
C GLU A 1 19.42 -26.13 5.48
N LEU A 2 20.48 -26.33 6.24
CA LEU A 2 20.93 -27.61 6.78
C LEU A 2 20.63 -27.65 8.28
N GLY A 3 19.39 -27.93 8.65
CA GLY A 3 18.91 -27.92 10.04
C GLY A 3 19.57 -28.97 10.95
N GLU A 4 20.22 -29.97 10.37
CA GLU A 4 20.97 -31.01 11.06
C GLU A 4 22.42 -30.58 11.40
N ALA A 5 22.90 -29.46 10.86
CA ALA A 5 24.19 -28.87 11.20
C ALA A 5 24.15 -28.17 12.56
N LEU A 6 25.29 -28.07 13.23
CA LEU A 6 25.46 -27.19 14.38
C LEU A 6 25.61 -25.75 13.86
N ILE A 7 24.58 -24.95 14.07
CA ILE A 7 24.57 -23.55 13.65
C ILE A 7 25.24 -22.71 14.73
N ILE A 8 26.17 -21.85 14.35
CA ILE A 8 26.91 -20.99 15.27
C ILE A 8 26.90 -19.53 14.79
N ASN A 9 27.01 -18.62 15.73
CA ASN A 9 27.37 -17.25 15.45
C ASN A 9 28.91 -17.14 15.32
N PRO A 10 29.47 -16.79 14.15
CA PRO A 10 30.92 -16.74 13.94
C PRO A 10 31.62 -15.64 14.78
N ASN A 11 30.87 -14.72 15.39
CA ASN A 11 31.39 -13.67 16.26
C ASN A 11 31.29 -14.04 17.76
N ASP A 12 30.71 -15.19 18.11
CA ASP A 12 30.62 -15.66 19.48
C ASP A 12 31.57 -16.85 19.72
N THR A 13 32.71 -16.54 20.34
CA THR A 13 33.76 -17.51 20.60
C THR A 13 33.28 -18.64 21.56
N SER A 14 32.39 -18.32 22.51
CA SER A 14 31.87 -19.32 23.45
C SER A 14 30.96 -20.34 22.76
N GLU A 15 30.08 -19.85 21.90
CA GLU A 15 29.19 -20.70 21.09
C GLU A 15 29.99 -21.61 20.12
N ILE A 16 31.08 -21.10 19.53
CA ILE A 16 31.97 -21.88 18.69
C ILE A 16 32.62 -23.04 19.51
N VAL A 17 33.13 -22.72 20.70
CA VAL A 17 33.76 -23.73 21.58
C VAL A 17 32.77 -24.82 21.99
N ASP A 18 31.56 -24.43 22.38
CA ASP A 18 30.50 -25.37 22.78
C ASP A 18 30.03 -26.23 21.60
N ALA A 19 29.92 -25.66 20.41
CA ALA A 19 29.57 -26.41 19.21
C ALA A 19 30.67 -27.44 18.81
N ILE A 20 31.96 -27.06 18.89
CA ILE A 20 33.05 -27.98 18.64
C ILE A 20 33.03 -29.13 19.67
N LYS A 21 32.85 -28.80 20.96
CA LYS A 21 32.74 -29.82 22.01
C LYS A 21 31.57 -30.77 21.75
N THR A 22 30.41 -30.23 21.44
CA THR A 22 29.21 -31.00 21.10
C THR A 22 29.44 -31.90 19.90
N ALA A 23 30.11 -31.41 18.85
CA ALA A 23 30.44 -32.21 17.68
C ALA A 23 31.40 -33.38 17.98
N LEU A 24 32.40 -33.14 18.84
CA LEU A 24 33.37 -34.16 19.22
C LEU A 24 32.82 -35.21 20.19
N GLU A 25 31.91 -34.82 21.07
CA GLU A 25 31.26 -35.69 22.05
C GLU A 25 30.00 -36.41 21.49
N MET A 26 29.57 -36.03 20.28
CA MET A 26 28.37 -36.61 19.65
C MET A 26 28.54 -38.09 19.36
N PRO A 27 27.57 -38.96 19.71
CA PRO A 27 27.60 -40.39 19.36
C PRO A 27 27.73 -40.61 17.85
N GLU A 28 28.47 -41.63 17.46
CA GLU A 28 28.78 -41.94 16.05
C GLU A 28 27.52 -42.19 15.21
N ASP A 29 26.53 -42.87 15.77
CA ASP A 29 25.25 -43.13 15.12
C ASP A 29 24.45 -41.81 14.84
N GLU A 30 24.54 -40.85 15.73
CA GLU A 30 23.94 -39.54 15.53
C GLU A 30 24.69 -38.72 14.47
N GLN A 31 26.04 -38.74 14.48
CA GLN A 31 26.85 -38.07 13.45
C GLN A 31 26.51 -38.63 12.06
N VAL A 32 26.44 -39.96 11.94
CA VAL A 32 26.11 -40.63 10.66
C VAL A 32 24.70 -40.24 10.21
N ARG A 33 23.73 -40.30 11.09
CA ARG A 33 22.33 -39.93 10.78
C ARG A 33 22.21 -38.50 10.30
N ARG A 34 22.83 -37.53 10.99
CA ARG A 34 22.83 -36.11 10.61
C ARG A 34 23.52 -35.89 9.27
N ASN A 35 24.69 -36.49 9.06
CA ASN A 35 25.41 -36.40 7.80
C ASN A 35 24.63 -36.99 6.63
N GLN A 36 24.02 -38.17 6.80
CA GLN A 36 23.17 -38.77 5.76
C GLN A 36 21.96 -37.88 5.40
N ALA A 37 21.31 -37.29 6.41
CA ALA A 37 20.19 -36.36 6.16
C ALA A 37 20.62 -35.11 5.37
N MET A 38 21.77 -34.52 5.72
CA MET A 38 22.33 -33.37 5.00
C MET A 38 22.76 -33.76 3.57
N GLN A 39 23.43 -34.89 3.38
CA GLN A 39 23.83 -35.39 2.06
C GLN A 39 22.61 -35.63 1.16
N THR A 40 21.60 -36.32 1.66
CA THR A 40 20.35 -36.55 0.92
C THR A 40 19.67 -35.24 0.50
N ARG A 41 19.75 -34.21 1.34
CA ARG A 41 19.20 -32.87 1.01
C ARG A 41 20.02 -32.20 -0.07
N LEU A 42 21.36 -32.24 0.03
CA LEU A 42 22.26 -31.66 -0.98
C LEU A 42 22.14 -32.34 -2.34
N GLU A 43 21.95 -33.68 -2.38
CA GLU A 43 21.69 -34.42 -3.61
C GLU A 43 20.39 -34.01 -4.30
N ARG A 44 19.34 -33.65 -3.52
CA ARG A 44 18.07 -33.19 -4.06
C ARG A 44 18.09 -31.75 -4.53
N TYR A 45 18.95 -30.93 -3.92
CA TYR A 45 19.02 -29.48 -4.19
C TYR A 45 20.47 -29.02 -4.33
N ASP A 46 21.07 -29.45 -5.44
CA ASP A 46 22.43 -29.07 -5.83
C ASP A 46 22.50 -27.66 -6.44
N VAL A 47 23.70 -27.21 -6.77
CA VAL A 47 23.96 -25.91 -7.39
C VAL A 47 23.27 -25.77 -8.75
N ILE A 48 23.08 -26.86 -9.48
CA ILE A 48 22.41 -26.86 -10.79
C ILE A 48 20.92 -26.60 -10.58
N LYS A 49 20.30 -27.30 -9.64
CA LYS A 49 18.90 -27.11 -9.27
C LYS A 49 18.65 -25.68 -8.75
N TRP A 50 19.54 -25.20 -7.87
CA TRP A 50 19.49 -23.82 -7.40
C TRP A 50 19.54 -22.81 -8.57
N GLY A 51 20.48 -23.02 -9.50
CA GLY A 51 20.60 -22.16 -10.69
C GLY A 51 19.36 -22.18 -11.58
N GLN A 52 18.77 -23.37 -11.79
CA GLN A 52 17.52 -23.51 -12.54
C GLN A 52 16.34 -22.78 -11.87
N ASP A 53 16.19 -22.95 -10.55
CA ASP A 53 15.13 -22.29 -9.79
C ASP A 53 15.32 -20.77 -9.77
N PHE A 54 16.56 -20.27 -9.64
CA PHE A 54 16.89 -18.86 -9.71
C PHE A 54 16.55 -18.28 -11.09
N MET A 55 16.99 -18.93 -12.17
CA MET A 55 16.70 -18.52 -13.54
C MET A 55 15.20 -18.59 -13.85
N GLY A 56 14.52 -19.62 -13.34
CA GLY A 56 13.07 -19.77 -13.47
C GLY A 56 12.31 -18.61 -12.80
N LYS A 57 12.72 -18.22 -11.59
CA LYS A 57 12.16 -17.04 -10.90
C LYS A 57 12.42 -15.75 -11.66
N LEU A 58 13.65 -15.52 -12.14
CA LEU A 58 13.97 -14.36 -12.97
C LEU A 58 13.11 -14.29 -14.23
N HIS A 59 12.94 -15.41 -14.91
CA HIS A 59 12.11 -15.49 -16.11
C HIS A 59 10.63 -15.19 -15.83
N SER A 60 10.10 -15.74 -14.74
CA SER A 60 8.72 -15.47 -14.31
C SER A 60 8.50 -14.00 -13.95
N ILE A 61 9.45 -13.35 -13.27
CA ILE A 61 9.38 -11.92 -12.96
C ILE A 61 9.40 -11.09 -14.25
N LYS A 62 10.29 -11.44 -15.19
CA LYS A 62 10.36 -10.74 -16.48
C LYS A 62 9.06 -10.87 -17.28
N GLN A 63 8.47 -12.07 -17.34
CA GLN A 63 7.17 -12.28 -18.00
C GLN A 63 6.04 -11.51 -17.29
N GLN A 64 6.07 -11.41 -15.96
CA GLN A 64 5.11 -10.58 -15.24
C GLN A 64 5.29 -9.09 -15.58
N GLN A 65 6.52 -8.59 -15.63
CA GLN A 65 6.81 -7.21 -16.03
C GLN A 65 6.33 -6.90 -17.47
N GLU A 66 6.51 -7.83 -18.39
CA GLU A 66 6.01 -7.70 -19.77
C GLU A 66 4.47 -7.63 -19.81
N LYS A 67 3.77 -8.45 -19.02
CA LYS A 67 2.30 -8.39 -18.88
C LYS A 67 1.82 -7.07 -18.28
N PHE A 68 2.55 -6.51 -17.32
CA PHE A 68 2.22 -5.20 -16.74
C PHE A 68 2.53 -4.05 -17.69
N SER A 69 3.59 -4.18 -18.50
CA SER A 69 3.91 -3.21 -19.55
C SER A 69 2.82 -3.12 -20.63
N ALA A 70 2.08 -4.21 -20.86
CA ALA A 70 0.95 -4.22 -21.79
C ALA A 70 -0.24 -3.36 -21.30
N LYS A 71 -0.30 -3.02 -20.01
CA LYS A 71 -1.31 -2.13 -19.43
C LYS A 71 -0.87 -0.66 -19.35
N LEU A 72 0.34 -0.31 -19.81
CA LEU A 72 0.76 1.09 -19.83
C LEU A 72 -0.20 1.92 -20.65
N LEU A 73 -0.58 3.08 -20.12
CA LEU A 73 -1.42 4.04 -20.82
C LEU A 73 -0.66 4.54 -22.06
N ASP A 74 -0.98 3.99 -23.22
CA ASP A 74 -0.38 4.37 -24.48
C ASP A 74 -0.89 5.72 -24.99
N ALA A 75 -0.22 6.28 -26.01
CA ALA A 75 -0.57 7.60 -26.55
C ALA A 75 -2.00 7.64 -27.11
N ALA A 76 -2.46 6.61 -27.81
CA ALA A 76 -3.78 6.56 -28.41
C ALA A 76 -4.89 6.52 -27.35
N THR A 77 -4.72 5.69 -26.31
CA THR A 77 -5.63 5.60 -25.18
C THR A 77 -5.63 6.90 -24.37
N ARG A 78 -4.45 7.52 -24.19
CA ARG A 78 -4.35 8.83 -23.52
C ARG A 78 -5.11 9.92 -24.27
N GLU A 79 -4.95 10.02 -25.58
CA GLU A 79 -5.69 10.96 -26.42
C GLU A 79 -7.20 10.70 -26.37
N LYS A 80 -7.62 9.43 -26.41
CA LYS A 80 -9.02 9.05 -26.25
C LYS A 80 -9.55 9.52 -24.91
N MET A 81 -8.84 9.27 -23.82
CA MET A 81 -9.23 9.68 -22.46
C MET A 81 -9.36 11.20 -22.35
N ILE A 82 -8.43 11.97 -22.95
CA ILE A 82 -8.48 13.42 -22.97
C ILE A 82 -9.72 13.90 -23.75
N ARG A 83 -10.04 13.30 -24.89
CA ARG A 83 -11.28 13.63 -25.65
C ARG A 83 -12.54 13.28 -24.86
N ASP A 84 -12.58 12.10 -24.25
CA ASP A 84 -13.73 11.67 -23.44
C ASP A 84 -13.93 12.63 -22.24
N TYR A 85 -12.82 13.06 -21.61
CA TYR A 85 -12.85 14.07 -20.55
C TYR A 85 -13.40 15.41 -21.07
N ASP A 86 -12.91 15.92 -22.18
CA ASP A 86 -13.30 17.23 -22.70
C ASP A 86 -14.78 17.29 -23.09
N THR A 87 -15.30 16.23 -23.69
CA THR A 87 -16.69 16.16 -24.14
C THR A 87 -17.69 15.87 -23.02
N SER A 88 -17.23 15.39 -21.86
CA SER A 88 -18.08 15.06 -20.72
C SER A 88 -18.61 16.31 -20.00
N ARG A 89 -19.85 16.22 -19.52
CA ARG A 89 -20.54 17.31 -18.82
C ARG A 89 -20.42 17.19 -17.30
N SER A 90 -20.25 15.98 -16.79
CA SER A 90 -20.16 15.69 -15.36
C SER A 90 -19.03 14.69 -15.13
N ARG A 91 -18.01 15.08 -14.38
CA ARG A 91 -16.79 14.31 -14.21
C ARG A 91 -16.47 14.13 -12.74
N ILE A 92 -16.00 12.92 -12.36
CA ILE A 92 -15.42 12.68 -11.04
C ILE A 92 -14.00 12.11 -11.19
N LEU A 93 -13.06 12.71 -10.44
CA LEU A 93 -11.67 12.31 -10.42
C LEU A 93 -11.27 11.95 -9.00
N PHE A 94 -11.03 10.67 -8.73
CA PHE A 94 -10.48 10.17 -7.46
C PHE A 94 -8.96 10.08 -7.56
N LEU A 95 -8.27 10.84 -6.75
CA LEU A 95 -6.81 10.95 -6.77
C LEU A 95 -6.25 10.56 -5.42
N ASP A 96 -5.54 9.45 -5.34
CA ASP A 96 -4.74 9.14 -4.18
C ASP A 96 -3.56 10.10 -4.06
N TYR A 97 -3.02 10.25 -2.85
CA TYR A 97 -1.97 11.22 -2.59
C TYR A 97 -0.56 10.63 -2.54
N ASP A 98 -0.31 9.73 -1.59
CA ASP A 98 1.03 9.19 -1.32
C ASP A 98 1.42 8.13 -2.36
N GLY A 99 2.51 8.33 -3.08
CA GLY A 99 2.93 7.46 -4.19
C GLY A 99 2.28 7.82 -5.52
N THR A 100 1.14 8.50 -5.51
CA THR A 100 0.32 8.87 -6.68
C THR A 100 0.53 10.33 -7.09
N LEU A 101 0.18 11.29 -6.26
CA LEU A 101 0.37 12.73 -6.50
C LEU A 101 1.71 13.24 -5.93
N SER A 102 2.23 12.59 -4.92
CA SER A 102 3.48 12.93 -4.24
C SER A 102 4.32 11.66 -4.07
N PRO A 103 5.66 11.74 -4.24
CA PRO A 103 6.51 10.58 -3.96
C PRO A 103 6.49 10.24 -2.47
N PHE A 104 6.71 8.96 -2.14
CA PHE A 104 6.86 8.53 -0.76
C PHE A 104 8.00 9.28 -0.07
N LYS A 105 7.76 9.75 1.15
CA LYS A 105 8.76 10.35 2.04
C LYS A 105 9.03 9.43 3.22
N ALA A 106 10.24 9.52 3.77
CA ALA A 106 10.63 8.71 4.92
C ALA A 106 9.77 9.02 6.16
N ARG A 107 9.38 10.29 6.31
CA ARG A 107 8.49 10.76 7.37
C ARG A 107 7.19 11.27 6.76
N PRO A 108 6.03 10.76 7.17
CA PRO A 108 4.74 11.16 6.63
C PRO A 108 4.48 12.67 6.67
N GLU A 109 4.90 13.36 7.73
CA GLU A 109 4.68 14.79 7.93
C GLU A 109 5.44 15.66 6.90
N THR A 110 6.50 15.12 6.31
CA THR A 110 7.33 15.85 5.33
C THR A 110 6.81 15.77 3.89
N ALA A 111 5.77 14.98 3.64
CA ALA A 111 5.17 14.82 2.32
C ALA A 111 4.15 15.95 2.01
N VAL A 112 4.52 17.20 2.30
CA VAL A 112 3.70 18.40 2.02
C VAL A 112 3.54 18.56 0.50
N PRO A 113 2.31 18.91 0.01
CA PRO A 113 2.07 19.14 -1.41
C PRO A 113 2.94 20.27 -1.98
N GLU A 114 3.55 20.00 -3.12
CA GLU A 114 4.31 21.03 -3.85
C GLU A 114 3.38 22.08 -4.46
N LYS A 115 3.89 23.32 -4.59
CA LYS A 115 3.12 24.42 -5.17
C LYS A 115 2.63 24.13 -6.59
N THR A 116 3.42 23.42 -7.36
CA THR A 116 3.07 22.97 -8.73
C THR A 116 1.87 22.03 -8.73
N LEU A 117 1.83 21.07 -7.81
CA LEU A 117 0.70 20.17 -7.63
C LEU A 117 -0.56 20.95 -7.22
N LEU A 118 -0.45 21.84 -6.20
CA LEU A 118 -1.58 22.65 -5.75
C LEU A 118 -2.14 23.53 -6.87
N ALA A 119 -1.29 24.08 -7.74
CA ALA A 119 -1.73 24.86 -8.90
C ALA A 119 -2.54 24.02 -9.92
N VAL A 120 -2.09 22.78 -10.20
CA VAL A 120 -2.82 21.87 -11.10
C VAL A 120 -4.16 21.44 -10.49
N LEU A 121 -4.18 21.08 -9.20
CA LEU A 121 -5.41 20.69 -8.50
C LEU A 121 -6.41 21.85 -8.43
N ASN A 122 -5.93 23.06 -8.13
CA ASN A 122 -6.77 24.26 -8.13
C ASN A 122 -7.39 24.49 -9.51
N ALA A 123 -6.58 24.46 -10.56
CA ALA A 123 -7.06 24.69 -11.92
C ALA A 123 -8.09 23.66 -12.38
N LEU A 124 -7.93 22.38 -12.00
CA LEU A 124 -8.93 21.34 -12.25
C LEU A 124 -10.21 21.53 -11.42
N SER A 125 -10.09 21.98 -10.17
CA SER A 125 -11.23 22.18 -9.28
C SER A 125 -12.08 23.41 -9.61
N GLU A 126 -11.55 24.36 -10.39
CA GLU A 126 -12.27 25.54 -10.87
C GLU A 126 -13.27 25.22 -12.01
N ASP A 127 -13.05 24.15 -12.78
CA ASP A 127 -14.03 23.70 -13.77
C ASP A 127 -15.27 23.12 -13.06
N PRO A 128 -16.46 23.74 -13.22
CA PRO A 128 -17.67 23.31 -12.53
C PRO A 128 -18.12 21.90 -12.92
N ARG A 129 -17.67 21.38 -14.05
CA ARG A 129 -17.94 20.01 -14.52
C ARG A 129 -17.17 18.97 -13.71
N ASN A 130 -16.10 19.38 -13.02
CA ASN A 130 -15.23 18.47 -12.27
C ASN A 130 -15.66 18.36 -10.80
N ASN A 131 -15.89 17.13 -10.35
CA ASN A 131 -15.86 16.76 -8.94
C ASN A 131 -14.50 16.14 -8.66
N LEU A 132 -13.53 16.96 -8.25
CA LEU A 132 -12.19 16.49 -7.91
C LEU A 132 -12.17 16.02 -6.46
N VAL A 133 -11.68 14.82 -6.19
CA VAL A 133 -11.66 14.19 -4.86
C VAL A 133 -10.26 13.66 -4.56
N ILE A 134 -9.63 14.20 -3.53
CA ILE A 134 -8.42 13.62 -2.94
C ILE A 134 -8.84 12.49 -2.00
N ILE A 135 -8.31 11.29 -2.19
CA ILE A 135 -8.64 10.12 -1.38
C ILE A 135 -7.37 9.50 -0.78
N SER A 136 -7.21 9.56 0.54
CA SER A 136 -5.95 9.22 1.19
C SER A 136 -6.14 8.50 2.52
N GLY A 137 -5.11 7.73 2.92
CA GLY A 137 -5.02 7.14 4.26
C GLY A 137 -4.62 8.11 5.36
N ARG A 138 -4.28 9.35 5.01
CA ARG A 138 -3.87 10.38 5.99
C ARG A 138 -5.03 10.85 6.84
N ASN A 139 -4.71 11.34 8.04
CA ASN A 139 -5.72 11.85 8.95
C ASN A 139 -6.40 13.12 8.40
N ARG A 140 -7.63 13.34 8.86
CA ARG A 140 -8.52 14.41 8.43
C ARG A 140 -7.92 15.81 8.60
N SER A 141 -7.27 16.08 9.73
CA SER A 141 -6.72 17.41 10.03
C SER A 141 -5.60 17.77 9.05
N LEU A 142 -4.68 16.85 8.77
CA LEU A 142 -3.57 17.08 7.85
C LEU A 142 -4.05 17.35 6.41
N LEU A 143 -5.03 16.58 5.94
CA LEU A 143 -5.61 16.80 4.62
C LEU A 143 -6.39 18.12 4.55
N GLN A 144 -7.04 18.52 5.64
CA GLN A 144 -7.69 19.81 5.76
C GLN A 144 -6.70 20.96 5.66
N ASP A 145 -5.55 20.85 6.33
CA ASP A 145 -4.50 21.87 6.28
C ASP A 145 -3.90 22.01 4.88
N TRP A 146 -3.72 20.89 4.16
CA TRP A 146 -3.09 20.87 2.84
C TRP A 146 -4.03 21.29 1.71
N PHE A 147 -5.27 20.81 1.73
CA PHE A 147 -6.19 20.92 0.61
C PHE A 147 -7.47 21.68 0.97
N GLY A 148 -7.64 22.06 2.22
CA GLY A 148 -8.88 22.68 2.71
C GLY A 148 -9.25 23.99 2.03
N ALA A 149 -8.25 24.73 1.53
CA ALA A 149 -8.45 25.99 0.80
C ALA A 149 -8.88 25.77 -0.67
N LEU A 150 -8.71 24.56 -1.22
CA LEU A 150 -9.10 24.23 -2.59
C LEU A 150 -10.58 23.81 -2.66
N ASN A 151 -11.20 24.12 -3.79
CA ASN A 151 -12.60 23.81 -4.05
C ASN A 151 -12.79 22.36 -4.53
N LEU A 152 -12.41 21.38 -3.70
CA LEU A 152 -12.45 19.95 -4.00
C LEU A 152 -13.00 19.12 -2.83
N GLY A 153 -13.37 17.89 -3.13
CA GLY A 153 -13.72 16.88 -2.13
C GLY A 153 -12.49 16.25 -1.50
N ILE A 154 -12.59 15.81 -0.27
CA ILE A 154 -11.53 15.09 0.44
C ILE A 154 -12.12 13.85 1.12
N VAL A 155 -11.45 12.71 0.95
CA VAL A 155 -11.71 11.47 1.66
C VAL A 155 -10.48 11.15 2.49
N ALA A 156 -10.65 11.07 3.80
CA ALA A 156 -9.56 10.85 4.76
C ALA A 156 -9.66 9.46 5.41
N GLU A 157 -8.53 9.01 5.98
CA GLU A 157 -8.42 7.74 6.73
C GLU A 157 -9.00 6.55 5.94
N HIS A 158 -8.54 6.41 4.68
CA HIS A 158 -8.96 5.35 3.75
C HIS A 158 -10.48 5.27 3.47
N GLY A 159 -11.24 6.31 3.73
CA GLY A 159 -12.69 6.30 3.51
C GLY A 159 -13.52 6.49 4.77
N ALA A 160 -12.90 6.67 5.95
CA ALA A 160 -13.62 6.89 7.19
C ALA A 160 -14.34 8.26 7.25
N TRP A 161 -13.77 9.25 6.60
CA TRP A 161 -14.29 10.61 6.53
C TRP A 161 -14.43 11.10 5.10
N ILE A 162 -15.54 11.77 4.82
CA ILE A 162 -15.77 12.45 3.55
C ILE A 162 -16.07 13.93 3.83
N ARG A 163 -15.39 14.81 3.11
CA ARG A 163 -15.76 16.20 2.95
C ARG A 163 -16.01 16.47 1.47
N GLN A 164 -17.24 16.65 1.10
CA GLN A 164 -17.58 17.04 -0.27
C GLN A 164 -17.26 18.52 -0.49
N ARG A 165 -17.16 18.90 -1.77
CA ARG A 165 -16.95 20.28 -2.19
C ARG A 165 -17.97 21.21 -1.52
N GLY A 166 -17.48 22.19 -0.75
CA GLY A 166 -18.32 23.17 -0.08
C GLY A 166 -19.17 22.67 1.09
N LYS A 167 -18.96 21.44 1.53
CA LYS A 167 -19.66 20.85 2.69
C LYS A 167 -18.69 20.58 3.84
N ASP A 168 -19.26 20.31 5.01
CA ASP A 168 -18.53 19.89 6.19
C ASP A 168 -18.12 18.42 6.13
N TRP A 169 -17.20 18.02 7.01
CA TRP A 169 -16.79 16.65 7.20
C TRP A 169 -17.92 15.80 7.78
N VAL A 170 -18.15 14.64 7.16
CA VAL A 170 -19.08 13.63 7.66
C VAL A 170 -18.38 12.26 7.74
N PRO A 171 -18.61 11.47 8.79
CA PRO A 171 -18.12 10.11 8.85
C PRO A 171 -18.92 9.23 7.87
N THR A 172 -18.27 8.27 7.23
CA THR A 172 -18.94 7.36 6.28
C THR A 172 -19.78 6.30 6.98
N ILE A 173 -19.36 5.92 8.18
CA ILE A 173 -20.07 4.95 9.03
C ILE A 173 -20.04 5.44 10.48
N LYS A 174 -21.08 5.05 11.24
CA LYS A 174 -21.08 5.21 12.70
C LYS A 174 -20.39 4.00 13.31
N VAL A 175 -19.16 4.15 13.71
CA VAL A 175 -18.37 3.07 14.30
C VAL A 175 -17.93 3.44 15.71
N GLU A 176 -18.06 2.49 16.64
CA GLU A 176 -17.45 2.60 17.95
C GLU A 176 -15.95 2.33 17.87
N SER A 177 -15.14 3.16 18.51
CA SER A 177 -13.69 3.02 18.56
C SER A 177 -13.16 2.42 19.87
N ASN A 178 -14.04 1.90 20.72
CA ASN A 178 -13.69 1.31 22.02
C ASN A 178 -12.77 0.08 21.92
N TRP A 179 -12.73 -0.58 20.77
CA TRP A 179 -11.80 -1.68 20.48
C TRP A 179 -10.32 -1.27 20.56
N LYS A 180 -10.01 0.01 20.30
CA LYS A 180 -8.63 0.50 20.32
C LYS A 180 -7.95 0.34 21.68
N GLU A 181 -8.69 0.51 22.76
CA GLU A 181 -8.15 0.34 24.10
C GLU A 181 -7.64 -1.08 24.36
N LYS A 182 -8.23 -2.06 23.67
CA LYS A 182 -7.82 -3.47 23.77
C LYS A 182 -6.62 -3.78 22.87
N VAL A 183 -6.51 -3.17 21.70
CA VAL A 183 -5.45 -3.44 20.69
C VAL A 183 -4.20 -2.59 20.94
N ARG A 184 -4.37 -1.36 21.43
CA ARG A 184 -3.27 -0.41 21.66
C ARG A 184 -2.13 -0.98 22.51
N PRO A 185 -2.34 -1.69 23.63
CA PRO A 185 -1.26 -2.25 24.42
C PRO A 185 -0.38 -3.22 23.65
N THR A 186 -0.97 -4.07 22.81
CA THR A 186 -0.21 -4.99 21.93
C THR A 186 0.67 -4.21 20.99
N LEU A 187 0.13 -3.24 20.24
CA LEU A 187 0.89 -2.42 19.28
C LEU A 187 2.00 -1.61 19.96
N ARG A 188 1.76 -1.04 21.13
CA ARG A 188 2.78 -0.36 21.96
C ARG A 188 3.92 -1.32 22.34
N GLY A 189 3.60 -2.54 22.74
CA GLY A 189 4.61 -3.55 23.05
C GLY A 189 5.51 -3.90 21.87
N TYR A 190 5.01 -3.83 20.63
CA TYR A 190 5.84 -3.99 19.43
C TYR A 190 6.63 -2.73 19.08
N GLU A 191 6.07 -1.53 19.29
CA GLU A 191 6.79 -0.27 19.15
C GLU A 191 8.02 -0.23 20.08
N ASP A 192 7.83 -0.58 21.36
CA ASP A 192 8.91 -0.60 22.36
C ASP A 192 10.03 -1.61 22.03
N ARG A 193 9.70 -2.73 21.36
CA ARG A 193 10.65 -3.79 20.99
C ARG A 193 11.34 -3.58 19.65
N LEU A 194 10.94 -2.59 18.86
CA LEU A 194 11.51 -2.33 17.54
C LEU A 194 11.87 -0.84 17.39
N PRO A 195 13.11 -0.44 17.73
CA PRO A 195 13.57 0.94 17.54
C PRO A 195 13.40 1.41 16.09
N GLY A 196 12.86 2.61 15.91
CA GLY A 196 12.52 3.16 14.60
C GLY A 196 11.13 2.81 14.10
N SER A 197 10.35 2.00 14.84
CA SER A 197 8.92 1.85 14.60
C SER A 197 8.13 2.95 15.34
N LEU A 198 6.88 3.18 14.91
CA LEU A 198 6.00 4.21 15.44
C LEU A 198 4.56 3.74 15.39
N LEU A 199 3.83 3.90 16.49
CA LEU A 199 2.38 3.72 16.53
C LEU A 199 1.67 5.05 16.22
N GLU A 200 0.96 5.11 15.10
CA GLU A 200 0.05 6.20 14.76
C GLU A 200 -1.38 5.82 15.14
N GLU A 201 -2.02 6.67 15.92
CA GLU A 201 -3.44 6.54 16.24
C GLU A 201 -4.25 7.53 15.42
N LYS A 202 -5.14 7.00 14.56
CA LYS A 202 -6.14 7.77 13.80
C LYS A 202 -7.50 7.61 14.46
N GLU A 203 -8.51 8.32 13.98
CA GLU A 203 -9.84 8.25 14.61
C GLU A 203 -10.49 6.86 14.51
N PHE A 204 -10.32 6.16 13.39
CA PHE A 204 -10.93 4.84 13.14
C PHE A 204 -9.92 3.71 12.90
N SER A 205 -8.62 3.96 13.09
CA SER A 205 -7.59 2.94 12.96
C SER A 205 -6.42 3.14 13.92
N LEU A 206 -5.63 2.06 14.08
CA LEU A 206 -4.32 2.06 14.71
C LEU A 206 -3.32 1.54 13.69
N VAL A 207 -2.24 2.26 13.44
CA VAL A 207 -1.24 1.91 12.43
C VAL A 207 0.14 1.82 13.08
N TRP A 208 0.75 0.65 13.00
CA TRP A 208 2.13 0.45 13.40
C TRP A 208 3.05 0.55 12.18
N HIS A 209 3.86 1.60 12.12
CA HIS A 209 4.83 1.87 11.06
C HIS A 209 6.21 1.37 11.45
N PHE A 210 6.89 0.67 10.52
CA PHE A 210 8.25 0.16 10.74
C PHE A 210 9.23 0.45 9.59
N ARG A 211 8.95 1.50 8.81
CA ARG A 211 9.79 1.88 7.66
C ARG A 211 11.19 2.33 8.06
N ALA A 212 11.35 2.96 9.21
CA ALA A 212 12.62 3.46 9.73
C ALA A 212 13.34 2.48 10.67
N ALA A 213 12.78 1.29 10.89
CA ALA A 213 13.37 0.24 11.71
C ALA A 213 14.33 -0.65 10.90
N ASP A 214 15.14 -1.43 11.62
CA ASP A 214 15.98 -2.46 11.01
C ASP A 214 15.13 -3.43 10.17
N PRO A 215 15.48 -3.67 8.90
CA PRO A 215 14.65 -4.46 7.98
C PRO A 215 14.46 -5.93 8.37
N GLU A 216 15.46 -6.56 8.96
CA GLU A 216 15.42 -7.99 9.34
C GLU A 216 14.55 -8.17 10.58
N LEU A 217 14.78 -7.35 11.61
CA LEU A 217 13.97 -7.35 12.82
C LEU A 217 12.51 -6.96 12.51
N ALA A 218 12.32 -5.95 11.66
CA ALA A 218 10.99 -5.52 11.24
C ALA A 218 10.23 -6.62 10.50
N TYR A 219 10.89 -7.40 9.66
CA TYR A 219 10.27 -8.53 8.98
C TYR A 219 9.74 -9.57 9.97
N VAL A 220 10.57 -9.98 10.94
CA VAL A 220 10.17 -10.97 11.96
C VAL A 220 9.02 -10.42 12.81
N ARG A 221 9.18 -9.21 13.37
CA ARG A 221 8.19 -8.59 14.25
C ARG A 221 6.87 -8.31 13.55
N SER A 222 6.91 -7.94 12.26
CA SER A 222 5.68 -7.72 11.50
C SER A 222 4.87 -9.01 11.28
N LYS A 223 5.54 -10.15 11.12
CA LYS A 223 4.87 -11.45 11.02
C LYS A 223 4.23 -11.85 12.35
N GLU A 224 5.00 -11.78 13.44
CA GLU A 224 4.49 -12.06 14.78
C GLU A 224 3.26 -11.21 15.12
N LEU A 225 3.36 -9.89 14.89
CA LEU A 225 2.26 -8.96 15.15
C LEU A 225 1.04 -9.25 14.27
N ALA A 226 1.24 -9.54 12.99
CA ALA A 226 0.13 -9.85 12.09
C ALA A 226 -0.63 -11.10 12.51
N ASP A 227 0.08 -12.14 12.95
CA ASP A 227 -0.52 -13.39 13.44
C ASP A 227 -1.28 -13.15 14.75
N GLU A 228 -0.69 -12.41 15.71
CA GLU A 228 -1.34 -12.06 16.98
C GLU A 228 -2.60 -11.22 16.76
N LEU A 229 -2.53 -10.20 15.91
CA LEU A 229 -3.68 -9.35 15.60
C LEU A 229 -4.77 -10.10 14.81
N SER A 230 -4.40 -11.02 13.93
CA SER A 230 -5.37 -11.85 13.19
C SER A 230 -6.19 -12.70 14.14
N TYR A 231 -5.56 -13.31 15.13
CA TYR A 231 -6.26 -14.04 16.18
C TYR A 231 -7.18 -13.14 17.03
N PHE A 232 -6.70 -11.92 17.37
CA PHE A 232 -7.47 -10.95 18.15
C PHE A 232 -8.71 -10.45 17.39
N THR A 233 -8.60 -10.29 16.05
CA THR A 233 -9.69 -9.76 15.22
C THR A 233 -10.66 -10.82 14.72
N GLU A 234 -10.37 -12.09 14.96
CA GLU A 234 -11.28 -13.20 14.61
C GLU A 234 -12.66 -13.02 15.26
N ASN A 235 -13.70 -13.14 14.46
CA ASN A 235 -15.10 -12.93 14.88
C ASN A 235 -15.42 -11.51 15.41
N THR A 236 -14.68 -10.50 14.96
CA THR A 236 -14.97 -9.08 15.23
C THR A 236 -15.22 -8.30 13.94
N ASP A 237 -15.74 -7.07 14.05
CA ASP A 237 -15.87 -6.15 12.91
C ASP A 237 -14.55 -5.41 12.60
N LEU A 238 -13.41 -6.04 12.89
CA LEU A 238 -12.08 -5.51 12.64
C LEU A 238 -11.36 -6.29 11.55
N GLN A 239 -10.46 -5.62 10.85
CA GLN A 239 -9.54 -6.23 9.90
C GLN A 239 -8.11 -5.76 10.14
N VAL A 240 -7.17 -6.67 9.91
CA VAL A 240 -5.74 -6.42 9.94
C VAL A 240 -5.22 -6.30 8.52
N LEU A 241 -4.59 -5.19 8.22
CA LEU A 241 -4.08 -4.89 6.89
C LEU A 241 -2.56 -4.75 6.93
N GLN A 242 -1.89 -5.52 6.09
CA GLN A 242 -0.45 -5.49 5.95
C GLN A 242 -0.06 -4.61 4.76
N GLY A 243 0.39 -3.40 5.03
CA GLY A 243 0.95 -2.48 4.04
C GLY A 243 2.43 -2.77 3.73
N SER A 244 3.05 -1.97 2.88
CA SER A 244 4.46 -2.14 2.45
C SER A 244 5.45 -2.05 3.62
N LYS A 245 5.20 -1.23 4.64
CA LYS A 245 6.03 -1.06 5.85
C LYS A 245 5.16 -0.62 7.02
N SER A 246 3.96 -1.16 7.12
CA SER A 246 3.00 -0.87 8.19
C SER A 246 2.03 -2.03 8.39
N ILE A 247 1.48 -2.13 9.59
CA ILE A 247 0.32 -2.97 9.92
C ILE A 247 -0.76 -2.05 10.47
N GLU A 248 -1.95 -2.11 9.90
CA GLU A 248 -3.10 -1.32 10.30
C GLU A 248 -4.21 -2.22 10.82
N VAL A 249 -4.81 -1.84 11.94
CA VAL A 249 -6.07 -2.41 12.44
C VAL A 249 -7.16 -1.37 12.30
N ARG A 250 -8.26 -1.72 11.63
CA ARG A 250 -9.42 -0.84 11.41
C ARG A 250 -10.72 -1.62 11.35
N ASN A 251 -11.83 -0.91 11.40
CA ASN A 251 -13.14 -1.53 11.19
C ASN A 251 -13.33 -2.02 9.75
N VAL A 252 -13.96 -3.17 9.60
CA VAL A 252 -14.39 -3.69 8.30
C VAL A 252 -15.37 -2.71 7.64
N GLY A 253 -15.24 -2.55 6.33
CA GLY A 253 -16.12 -1.65 5.56
C GLY A 253 -15.59 -0.21 5.42
N ILE A 254 -14.54 0.19 6.18
CA ILE A 254 -13.84 1.45 5.92
C ILE A 254 -12.77 1.18 4.85
N ASN A 255 -13.05 1.57 3.61
CA ASN A 255 -12.09 1.51 2.52
C ASN A 255 -12.37 2.56 1.45
N LYS A 256 -11.40 2.81 0.56
CA LYS A 256 -11.52 3.81 -0.50
C LYS A 256 -12.67 3.51 -1.47
N GLY A 257 -12.95 2.22 -1.71
CA GLY A 257 -14.04 1.80 -2.59
C GLY A 257 -15.42 2.11 -2.04
N MET A 258 -15.63 1.95 -0.71
CA MET A 258 -16.88 2.35 -0.06
C MET A 258 -17.13 3.85 -0.22
N ALA A 259 -16.10 4.67 0.07
CA ALA A 259 -16.21 6.12 -0.08
C ALA A 259 -16.51 6.54 -1.53
N ALA A 260 -15.87 5.88 -2.50
CA ALA A 260 -16.13 6.12 -3.91
C ALA A 260 -17.57 5.75 -4.31
N LYS A 261 -18.10 4.61 -3.86
CA LYS A 261 -19.49 4.20 -4.11
C LYS A 261 -20.49 5.21 -3.55
N LEU A 262 -20.26 5.74 -2.35
CA LEU A 262 -21.12 6.77 -1.77
C LEU A 262 -21.15 8.03 -2.63
N LEU A 263 -19.98 8.50 -3.10
CA LEU A 263 -19.89 9.69 -3.94
C LEU A 263 -20.47 9.46 -5.36
N LEU A 264 -20.29 8.28 -5.93
CA LEU A 264 -20.84 7.92 -7.24
C LEU A 264 -22.38 7.77 -7.22
N ALA A 265 -22.94 7.39 -6.08
CA ALA A 265 -24.40 7.24 -5.93
C ALA A 265 -25.18 8.57 -5.92
N GLU A 266 -24.51 9.69 -5.67
CA GLU A 266 -25.18 11.02 -5.57
C GLU A 266 -25.49 11.65 -6.93
N THR A 267 -24.70 11.35 -7.96
CA THR A 267 -24.79 12.00 -9.28
C THR A 267 -24.31 11.03 -10.37
N ASN A 268 -24.97 11.06 -11.51
CA ASN A 268 -24.47 10.38 -12.70
C ASN A 268 -23.30 11.14 -13.29
N PHE A 269 -22.17 10.50 -13.40
CA PHE A 269 -20.96 11.05 -14.01
C PHE A 269 -20.74 10.42 -15.39
N ASP A 270 -20.50 11.27 -16.40
CA ASP A 270 -20.19 10.84 -17.77
C ASP A 270 -18.73 10.39 -17.88
N PHE A 271 -17.85 10.90 -16.99
CA PHE A 271 -16.44 10.58 -16.94
C PHE A 271 -16.03 10.27 -15.50
N VAL A 272 -15.41 9.10 -15.32
CA VAL A 272 -14.88 8.65 -14.03
C VAL A 272 -13.42 8.31 -14.21
N LEU A 273 -12.55 8.91 -13.38
CA LEU A 273 -11.12 8.64 -13.33
C LEU A 273 -10.73 8.30 -11.90
N ALA A 274 -9.96 7.24 -11.70
CA ALA A 274 -9.35 6.88 -10.43
C ALA A 274 -7.86 6.60 -10.61
N MET A 275 -7.03 7.16 -9.75
CA MET A 275 -5.58 6.94 -9.74
C MET A 275 -5.10 6.58 -8.35
N GLY A 276 -4.22 5.57 -8.26
CA GLY A 276 -3.64 5.10 -7.01
C GLY A 276 -2.43 4.22 -7.22
N ASP A 277 -1.61 4.02 -6.19
CA ASP A 277 -0.38 3.25 -6.28
C ASP A 277 -0.29 2.06 -5.31
N ASP A 278 -1.10 2.04 -4.26
CA ASP A 278 -1.04 1.03 -3.20
C ASP A 278 -2.16 -0.02 -3.33
N TRP A 279 -2.10 -1.05 -2.49
CA TRP A 279 -3.12 -2.09 -2.39
C TRP A 279 -4.47 -1.53 -1.91
N ALA A 280 -4.48 -0.46 -1.09
CA ALA A 280 -5.71 0.20 -0.64
C ALA A 280 -6.49 0.87 -1.79
N ASP A 281 -5.86 1.09 -2.95
CA ASP A 281 -6.50 1.62 -4.15
C ASP A 281 -7.19 0.53 -4.97
N GLU A 282 -6.88 -0.74 -4.73
CA GLU A 282 -7.56 -1.84 -5.42
C GLU A 282 -9.05 -1.84 -5.08
N ASP A 283 -9.42 -1.55 -3.82
CA ASP A 283 -10.83 -1.38 -3.41
C ASP A 283 -11.51 -0.25 -4.21
N LEU A 284 -10.78 0.84 -4.51
CA LEU A 284 -11.27 1.95 -5.33
C LEU A 284 -11.46 1.51 -6.79
N PHE A 285 -10.48 0.79 -7.36
CA PHE A 285 -10.56 0.33 -8.74
C PHE A 285 -11.68 -0.66 -8.98
N GLU A 286 -11.99 -1.52 -8.00
CA GLU A 286 -13.13 -2.45 -8.06
C GLU A 286 -14.48 -1.76 -7.85
N ALA A 287 -14.49 -0.61 -7.17
CA ALA A 287 -15.73 0.09 -6.82
C ALA A 287 -16.28 0.98 -7.94
N ILE A 288 -15.44 1.41 -8.87
CA ILE A 288 -15.84 2.30 -9.98
C ILE A 288 -16.38 1.49 -11.16
N PRO A 289 -17.20 2.09 -12.05
CA PRO A 289 -17.75 1.40 -13.22
C PRO A 289 -16.67 0.83 -14.14
N ASP A 290 -16.94 -0.31 -14.81
CA ASP A 290 -16.00 -0.98 -15.71
C ASP A 290 -15.49 -0.09 -16.85
N GLN A 291 -16.32 0.85 -17.35
CA GLN A 291 -15.94 1.81 -18.38
C GLN A 291 -15.05 2.95 -17.88
N ALA A 292 -14.92 3.13 -16.56
CA ALA A 292 -14.11 4.18 -15.95
C ALA A 292 -12.62 4.02 -16.29
N TYR A 293 -11.89 5.11 -16.23
CA TYR A 293 -10.45 5.13 -16.33
C TYR A 293 -9.82 4.88 -14.96
N SER A 294 -9.38 3.65 -14.72
CA SER A 294 -8.60 3.28 -13.52
C SER A 294 -7.13 3.14 -13.86
N ILE A 295 -6.27 3.82 -13.12
CA ILE A 295 -4.83 3.94 -13.40
C ILE A 295 -4.03 3.59 -12.15
N LYS A 296 -3.27 2.49 -12.21
CA LYS A 296 -2.26 2.13 -11.22
C LYS A 296 -0.99 2.91 -11.46
N VAL A 297 -0.46 3.56 -10.45
CA VAL A 297 0.88 4.14 -10.48
C VAL A 297 1.90 3.09 -10.06
N GLY A 298 2.87 2.81 -10.95
CA GLY A 298 3.79 1.69 -10.81
C GLY A 298 3.39 0.48 -11.66
N LEU A 299 4.35 -0.44 -11.82
CA LEU A 299 4.19 -1.65 -12.63
C LEU A 299 3.96 -2.86 -11.69
N ALA A 300 2.74 -3.03 -11.23
CA ALA A 300 2.34 -4.12 -10.37
C ALA A 300 1.01 -4.75 -10.82
N LYS A 301 0.69 -5.94 -10.30
CA LYS A 301 -0.63 -6.55 -10.49
C LYS A 301 -1.71 -5.65 -9.87
N SER A 302 -2.76 -5.37 -10.62
CA SER A 302 -3.83 -4.47 -10.21
C SER A 302 -5.14 -4.76 -10.94
N TYR A 303 -6.27 -4.41 -10.33
CA TYR A 303 -7.58 -4.33 -10.97
C TYR A 303 -7.67 -3.11 -11.90
N ALA A 304 -6.79 -2.12 -11.77
CA ALA A 304 -6.74 -0.98 -12.68
C ALA A 304 -6.57 -1.43 -14.14
N ARG A 305 -7.24 -0.73 -15.04
CA ARG A 305 -7.19 -1.00 -16.49
C ARG A 305 -5.87 -0.59 -17.12
N PHE A 306 -5.24 0.48 -16.56
CA PHE A 306 -4.04 1.08 -17.10
C PHE A 306 -2.98 1.28 -16.02
N ASN A 307 -1.73 1.50 -16.45
CA ASN A 307 -0.61 1.85 -15.58
C ASN A 307 0.05 3.14 -16.05
N LEU A 308 0.54 3.93 -15.09
CA LEU A 308 1.57 4.95 -15.28
C LEU A 308 2.81 4.55 -14.48
N ARG A 309 4.01 4.95 -14.92
CA ARG A 309 5.26 4.51 -14.30
C ARG A 309 5.50 5.13 -12.92
N ASN A 310 5.08 6.39 -12.74
CA ASN A 310 5.38 7.18 -11.56
C ASN A 310 4.47 8.40 -11.43
N HIS A 311 4.55 9.08 -10.28
CA HIS A 311 3.78 10.28 -9.96
C HIS A 311 3.99 11.44 -10.95
N ARG A 312 5.16 11.55 -11.62
CA ARG A 312 5.40 12.61 -12.61
C ARG A 312 4.52 12.45 -13.84
N GLU A 313 4.32 11.20 -14.29
CA GLU A 313 3.39 10.91 -15.39
C GLU A 313 1.94 11.22 -15.00
N VAL A 314 1.57 11.04 -13.71
CA VAL A 314 0.26 11.46 -13.18
C VAL A 314 0.08 12.96 -13.28
N ILE A 315 1.05 13.75 -12.78
CA ILE A 315 0.98 15.22 -12.84
C ILE A 315 0.92 15.71 -14.28
N GLN A 316 1.68 15.10 -15.18
CA GLN A 316 1.64 15.43 -16.61
C GLN A 316 0.26 15.14 -17.20
N LEU A 317 -0.35 14.00 -16.88
CA LEU A 317 -1.69 13.64 -17.35
C LEU A 317 -2.75 14.64 -16.85
N LEU A 318 -2.72 14.95 -15.55
CA LEU A 318 -3.64 15.95 -14.96
C LEU A 318 -3.46 17.35 -15.59
N THR A 319 -2.21 17.70 -15.92
CA THR A 319 -1.91 18.96 -16.62
C THR A 319 -2.48 18.98 -18.05
N ASP A 320 -2.44 17.87 -18.74
CA ASP A 320 -3.00 17.76 -20.09
C ASP A 320 -4.54 17.85 -20.06
N LEU A 321 -5.19 17.19 -19.11
CA LEU A 321 -6.65 17.31 -18.89
C LEU A 321 -7.07 18.77 -18.64
N TYR A 322 -6.32 19.49 -17.80
CA TYR A 322 -6.59 20.88 -17.50
C TYR A 322 -6.43 21.81 -18.72
N LYS A 323 -5.39 21.60 -19.55
CA LYS A 323 -5.13 22.44 -20.72
C LYS A 323 -6.21 22.32 -21.80
N THR A 324 -6.73 21.13 -21.99
CA THR A 324 -7.78 20.87 -22.98
C THR A 324 -9.11 21.47 -22.60
N GLY A 325 -9.46 21.47 -21.33
CA GLY A 325 -10.72 22.09 -20.84
C GLY A 325 -10.80 23.61 -20.96
N LYS A 326 -9.74 24.29 -21.43
CA LYS A 326 -9.70 25.75 -21.68
C LYS A 326 -9.80 26.13 -23.18
N SER A 327 -9.84 25.14 -24.05
CA SER A 327 -10.02 25.34 -25.51
C SER A 327 -11.48 25.23 -25.88
#